data_13461a6139241270c43b6aa37932afa4
#
_entry.id   13461a6139241270c43b6aa37932afa4
#
_cell.length_a   1.000
_cell.length_b   1.000
_cell.length_c   1.000
_cell.angle_alpha   90.00
_cell.angle_beta   90.00
_cell.angle_gamma   90.00
#
_symmetry.space_group_name_H-M   'P 1'
#
loop_
_entity.id
_entity.type
_entity.pdbx_description
1 polymer ?
#
loop_
_entity_poly.entity_id
_entity_poly.type
_entity_poly.pdbx_seq_one_letter_code
_entity_poly.pdbx_strand_id
1 'polypeptide(L)'
;MFENIILSFKGILSHKVRSFLTMLGIIIGIAAIIAIVSTIKGTNEQIKNNLIGAGNNTVKVALYKGEGEMDLQYESVPEGVPVISDEIKKQLEDSKNIESVSLYRQRTYVDSLYYMNTALNGGSVLGIDEDYFNTAGYRIKSGKGFGKREFTGNHKTAVIDTTAATSLFGSVDPIGKIIDISGEPFIIIGVAVQSSKFEPVINNYEDYQLYNQETS
;
A
#
# COMPACT_ATOMS: atom_id res chain seq x y z
N MET A 1 55.96 17.92 -23.96
CA MET A 1 54.75 17.49 -23.21
C MET A 1 54.76 15.99 -22.84
N PHE A 2 55.02 15.10 -23.78
CA PHE A 2 55.08 13.66 -23.53
C PHE A 2 56.15 13.24 -22.49
N GLU A 3 57.33 13.87 -22.49
CA GLU A 3 58.38 13.57 -21.51
C GLU A 3 57.96 13.83 -20.05
N ASN A 4 57.22 14.90 -19.79
CA ASN A 4 56.74 15.23 -18.44
C ASN A 4 55.69 14.20 -17.94
N ILE A 5 54.89 13.64 -18.83
CA ILE A 5 53.94 12.58 -18.51
C ILE A 5 54.68 11.29 -18.12
N ILE A 6 55.70 10.91 -18.92
CA ILE A 6 56.52 9.73 -18.64
C ILE A 6 57.31 9.86 -17.34
N LEU A 7 57.84 11.05 -17.06
CA LEU A 7 58.55 11.35 -15.80
C LEU A 7 57.62 11.25 -14.58
N SER A 8 56.37 11.74 -14.71
CA SER A 8 55.35 11.61 -13.65
C SER A 8 55.01 10.15 -13.37
N PHE A 9 54.80 9.34 -14.43
CA PHE A 9 54.58 7.91 -14.26
C PHE A 9 55.77 7.17 -13.63
N LYS A 10 57.02 7.51 -13.99
CA LYS A 10 58.21 6.94 -13.36
C LYS A 10 58.28 7.31 -11.88
N GLY A 11 57.92 8.54 -11.50
CA GLY A 11 57.86 8.97 -10.09
C GLY A 11 56.83 8.16 -9.26
N ILE A 12 55.67 7.88 -9.82
CA ILE A 12 54.65 7.04 -9.19
C ILE A 12 55.14 5.60 -9.02
N LEU A 13 55.78 5.05 -10.03
CA LEU A 13 56.29 3.67 -10.04
C LEU A 13 57.54 3.47 -9.14
N SER A 14 58.32 4.52 -8.86
CA SER A 14 59.48 4.43 -7.97
C SER A 14 59.08 4.32 -6.49
N HIS A 15 57.90 4.78 -6.11
CA HIS A 15 57.33 4.69 -4.76
C HIS A 15 56.03 3.91 -4.68
N LYS A 16 56.01 2.72 -5.25
CA LYS A 16 54.80 1.87 -5.46
C LYS A 16 53.91 1.73 -4.22
N VAL A 17 54.49 1.50 -3.06
CA VAL A 17 53.74 1.30 -1.82
C VAL A 17 53.03 2.58 -1.38
N ARG A 18 53.70 3.74 -1.49
CA ARG A 18 53.13 5.04 -1.12
C ARG A 18 52.00 5.39 -2.05
N SER A 19 52.21 5.26 -3.35
CA SER A 19 51.19 5.54 -4.38
C SER A 19 50.00 4.61 -4.26
N PHE A 20 50.22 3.33 -3.97
CA PHE A 20 49.17 2.37 -3.74
C PHE A 20 48.33 2.69 -2.49
N LEU A 21 48.99 3.04 -1.37
CA LEU A 21 48.31 3.39 -0.12
C LEU A 21 47.48 4.68 -0.25
N THR A 22 48.02 5.69 -0.95
CA THR A 22 47.26 6.93 -1.18
C THR A 22 46.06 6.71 -2.09
N MET A 23 46.22 5.94 -3.16
CA MET A 23 45.13 5.58 -4.06
C MET A 23 44.07 4.76 -3.33
N LEU A 24 44.48 3.79 -2.53
CA LEU A 24 43.56 2.97 -1.72
C LEU A 24 42.75 3.82 -0.74
N GLY A 25 43.43 4.80 -0.07
CA GLY A 25 42.74 5.73 0.84
C GLY A 25 41.65 6.57 0.14
N ILE A 26 41.96 7.07 -1.06
CA ILE A 26 40.99 7.84 -1.86
C ILE A 26 39.80 6.95 -2.29
N ILE A 27 40.08 5.74 -2.76
CA ILE A 27 39.03 4.78 -3.18
C ILE A 27 38.12 4.44 -2.02
N ILE A 28 38.69 4.12 -0.85
CA ILE A 28 37.90 3.82 0.35
C ILE A 28 37.04 5.04 0.77
N GLY A 29 37.65 6.25 0.75
CA GLY A 29 36.94 7.47 1.09
C GLY A 29 35.72 7.74 0.17
N ILE A 30 35.96 7.63 -1.13
CA ILE A 30 34.86 7.83 -2.12
C ILE A 30 33.79 6.73 -2.01
N ALA A 31 34.22 5.47 -1.86
CA ALA A 31 33.31 4.35 -1.70
C ALA A 31 32.43 4.50 -0.44
N ALA A 32 32.99 4.94 0.68
CA ALA A 32 32.25 5.21 1.90
C ALA A 32 31.21 6.32 1.71
N ILE A 33 31.56 7.42 1.04
CA ILE A 33 30.61 8.50 0.76
C ILE A 33 29.46 8.02 -0.13
N ILE A 34 29.77 7.27 -1.20
CA ILE A 34 28.76 6.73 -2.09
C ILE A 34 27.83 5.78 -1.33
N ALA A 35 28.37 4.90 -0.49
CA ALA A 35 27.59 3.98 0.31
C ALA A 35 26.62 4.72 1.25
N ILE A 36 27.11 5.72 1.98
CA ILE A 36 26.29 6.54 2.89
C ILE A 36 25.19 7.28 2.13
N VAL A 37 25.52 7.96 1.04
CA VAL A 37 24.54 8.73 0.25
C VAL A 37 23.49 7.80 -0.37
N SER A 38 23.90 6.63 -0.86
CA SER A 38 22.97 5.64 -1.42
C SER A 38 22.02 5.08 -0.37
N THR A 39 22.53 4.79 0.83
CA THR A 39 21.70 4.32 1.96
C THR A 39 20.69 5.39 2.38
N ILE A 40 21.13 6.64 2.54
CA ILE A 40 20.24 7.75 2.91
C ILE A 40 19.15 7.96 1.86
N LYS A 41 19.51 7.96 0.57
CA LYS A 41 18.52 8.09 -0.51
C LYS A 41 17.53 6.93 -0.51
N GLY A 42 18.03 5.69 -0.38
CA GLY A 42 17.17 4.51 -0.32
C GLY A 42 16.19 4.56 0.86
N THR A 43 16.67 4.93 2.05
CA THR A 43 15.83 5.07 3.24
C THR A 43 14.81 6.20 3.09
N ASN A 44 15.20 7.35 2.54
CA ASN A 44 14.28 8.46 2.31
C ASN A 44 13.17 8.10 1.31
N GLU A 45 13.49 7.40 0.22
CA GLU A 45 12.48 6.90 -0.73
C GLU A 45 11.56 5.88 -0.06
N GLN A 46 12.09 4.99 0.77
CA GLN A 46 11.30 4.01 1.49
C GLN A 46 10.37 4.68 2.50
N ILE A 47 10.85 5.66 3.27
CA ILE A 47 10.05 6.47 4.19
C ILE A 47 8.94 7.21 3.43
N LYS A 48 9.30 7.87 2.33
CA LYS A 48 8.34 8.59 1.49
C LYS A 48 7.25 7.65 0.95
N ASN A 49 7.64 6.51 0.40
CA ASN A 49 6.70 5.52 -0.12
C ASN A 49 5.81 4.93 0.98
N ASN A 50 6.36 4.70 2.17
CA ASN A 50 5.58 4.24 3.31
C ASN A 50 4.61 5.31 3.82
N LEU A 51 5.00 6.59 3.84
CA LEU A 51 4.13 7.69 4.25
C LEU A 51 3.02 7.95 3.22
N ILE A 52 3.32 7.87 1.94
CA ILE A 52 2.33 8.04 0.85
C ILE A 52 1.45 6.80 0.75
N GLY A 53 2.06 5.60 0.76
CA GLY A 53 1.35 4.33 0.67
C GLY A 53 0.48 4.01 1.90
N ALA A 54 0.71 4.67 3.04
CA ALA A 54 -0.09 4.53 4.26
C ALA A 54 -1.45 5.25 4.22
N GLY A 55 -1.81 5.86 3.09
CA GLY A 55 -3.02 6.68 3.01
C GLY A 55 -2.93 7.99 3.81
N ASN A 56 -1.76 8.33 4.36
CA ASN A 56 -1.58 9.57 5.13
C ASN A 56 -1.69 10.85 4.29
N ASN A 57 -1.71 10.72 2.96
CA ASN A 57 -1.92 11.83 2.02
C ASN A 57 -3.32 11.78 1.38
N THR A 58 -4.22 10.97 1.93
CA THR A 58 -5.60 10.88 1.47
C THR A 58 -6.54 11.64 2.39
N VAL A 59 -7.49 12.33 1.78
CA VAL A 59 -8.60 12.98 2.48
C VAL A 59 -9.86 12.17 2.24
N LYS A 60 -10.44 11.64 3.31
CA LYS A 60 -11.76 10.99 3.26
C LYS A 60 -12.83 12.05 3.31
N VAL A 61 -13.70 12.06 2.32
CA VAL A 61 -14.91 12.88 2.30
C VAL A 61 -16.11 12.00 2.59
N ALA A 62 -16.83 12.29 3.66
CA ALA A 62 -18.01 11.53 4.09
C ALA A 62 -19.14 12.50 4.47
N LEU A 63 -20.35 12.01 4.51
CA LEU A 63 -21.51 12.76 5.01
C LEU A 63 -21.49 12.75 6.53
N TYR A 64 -21.68 13.94 7.11
CA TYR A 64 -21.77 14.12 8.57
C TYR A 64 -23.13 14.69 8.96
N LYS A 65 -23.64 14.21 10.09
CA LYS A 65 -24.84 14.74 10.76
C LYS A 65 -24.46 15.17 12.18
N GLY A 66 -24.34 16.47 12.39
CA GLY A 66 -23.75 16.98 13.62
C GLY A 66 -22.25 16.67 13.71
N GLU A 67 -21.82 16.01 14.75
CA GLU A 67 -20.41 15.63 14.98
C GLU A 67 -20.08 14.20 14.50
N GLY A 68 -21.07 13.41 14.05
CA GLY A 68 -20.91 12.02 13.64
C GLY A 68 -20.97 11.82 12.13
N GLU A 69 -20.16 10.88 11.62
CA GLU A 69 -20.28 10.39 10.24
C GLU A 69 -21.59 9.62 10.11
N MET A 70 -22.35 9.91 9.04
CA MET A 70 -23.61 9.22 8.77
C MET A 70 -23.37 7.79 8.31
N ASP A 71 -24.00 6.85 8.97
CA ASP A 71 -24.04 5.46 8.51
C ASP A 71 -25.15 5.28 7.47
N LEU A 72 -24.78 5.39 6.20
CA LEU A 72 -25.69 5.25 5.07
C LEU A 72 -26.27 3.83 4.90
N GLN A 73 -25.86 2.88 5.74
CA GLN A 73 -26.49 1.57 5.82
C GLN A 73 -27.85 1.63 6.52
N TYR A 74 -28.00 2.51 7.50
CA TYR A 74 -29.17 2.66 8.35
C TYR A 74 -29.87 4.01 8.21
N GLU A 75 -29.17 5.03 7.68
CA GLU A 75 -29.72 6.36 7.51
C GLU A 75 -29.86 6.69 6.01
N SER A 76 -30.98 7.34 5.66
CA SER A 76 -31.20 7.85 4.30
C SER A 76 -30.41 9.14 4.10
N VAL A 77 -29.87 9.33 2.90
CA VAL A 77 -29.23 10.59 2.50
C VAL A 77 -30.28 11.73 2.63
N PRO A 78 -29.97 12.83 3.33
CA PRO A 78 -30.91 13.95 3.47
C PRO A 78 -31.29 14.53 2.11
N GLU A 79 -32.52 15.04 2.04
CA GLU A 79 -33.02 15.70 0.84
C GLU A 79 -32.17 16.93 0.48
N GLY A 80 -31.77 17.04 -0.79
CA GLY A 80 -30.92 18.14 -1.26
C GLY A 80 -29.41 17.91 -1.16
N VAL A 81 -28.96 16.79 -0.61
CA VAL A 81 -27.54 16.43 -0.65
C VAL A 81 -27.21 15.80 -2.00
N PRO A 82 -26.30 16.38 -2.79
CA PRO A 82 -25.93 15.81 -4.07
C PRO A 82 -25.21 14.47 -3.89
N VAL A 83 -25.61 13.49 -4.69
CA VAL A 83 -24.85 12.24 -4.80
C VAL A 83 -23.51 12.55 -5.50
N ILE A 84 -22.41 12.08 -4.93
CA ILE A 84 -21.12 12.22 -5.58
C ILE A 84 -21.15 11.38 -6.87
N SER A 85 -21.08 12.07 -8.00
CA SER A 85 -21.13 11.47 -9.33
C SER A 85 -19.75 11.44 -9.97
N ASP A 86 -19.63 10.73 -11.10
CA ASP A 86 -18.40 10.69 -11.88
C ASP A 86 -17.99 12.09 -12.41
N GLU A 87 -18.94 13.01 -12.61
CA GLU A 87 -18.63 14.37 -12.98
C GLU A 87 -17.93 15.12 -11.84
N ILE A 88 -18.37 14.91 -10.60
CA ILE A 88 -17.72 15.52 -9.41
C ILE A 88 -16.34 14.89 -9.22
N LYS A 89 -16.23 13.57 -9.39
CA LYS A 89 -14.90 12.88 -9.36
C LYS A 89 -13.95 13.55 -10.34
N LYS A 90 -14.37 13.72 -11.59
CA LYS A 90 -13.56 14.33 -12.64
C LYS A 90 -13.18 15.78 -12.35
N GLN A 91 -14.11 16.58 -11.80
CA GLN A 91 -13.80 17.96 -11.39
C GLN A 91 -12.74 18.02 -10.28
N LEU A 92 -12.74 17.05 -9.36
CA LEU A 92 -11.73 16.94 -8.32
C LEU A 92 -10.37 16.52 -8.89
N GLU A 93 -10.34 15.58 -9.82
CA GLU A 93 -9.13 15.12 -10.51
C GLU A 93 -8.48 16.24 -11.35
N ASP A 94 -9.27 17.15 -11.92
CA ASP A 94 -8.77 18.34 -12.64
C ASP A 94 -8.10 19.36 -11.71
N SER A 95 -8.18 19.19 -10.39
CA SER A 95 -7.55 20.07 -9.41
C SER A 95 -6.04 19.82 -9.33
N LYS A 96 -5.26 20.91 -9.40
CA LYS A 96 -3.78 20.86 -9.49
C LYS A 96 -3.07 20.10 -8.36
N ASN A 97 -3.71 19.93 -7.20
CA ASN A 97 -3.11 19.32 -6.00
C ASN A 97 -3.69 17.93 -5.68
N ILE A 98 -4.52 17.38 -6.54
CA ILE A 98 -5.13 16.07 -6.38
C ILE A 98 -4.52 15.14 -7.43
N GLU A 99 -3.94 14.05 -7.00
CA GLU A 99 -3.29 13.07 -7.87
C GLU A 99 -4.29 12.02 -8.36
N SER A 100 -5.21 11.60 -7.49
CA SER A 100 -6.22 10.59 -7.79
C SER A 100 -7.43 10.75 -6.88
N VAL A 101 -8.60 10.43 -7.38
CA VAL A 101 -9.86 10.40 -6.63
C VAL A 101 -10.47 9.03 -6.79
N SER A 102 -10.95 8.43 -5.70
CA SER A 102 -11.71 7.18 -5.77
C SER A 102 -13.06 7.32 -5.09
N LEU A 103 -14.05 6.67 -5.67
CA LEU A 103 -15.38 6.55 -5.10
C LEU A 103 -15.55 5.17 -4.51
N TYR A 104 -16.07 5.11 -3.29
CA TYR A 104 -16.38 3.83 -2.66
C TYR A 104 -17.66 3.90 -1.86
N ARG A 105 -18.28 2.75 -1.66
CA ARG A 105 -19.43 2.57 -0.78
C ARG A 105 -19.10 1.47 0.21
N GLN A 106 -19.25 1.75 1.48
CA GLN A 106 -18.95 0.81 2.55
C GLN A 106 -20.23 0.31 3.19
N ARG A 107 -20.27 -0.98 3.47
CA ARG A 107 -21.18 -1.63 4.40
C ARG A 107 -20.39 -2.08 5.61
N THR A 108 -20.58 -1.42 6.73
CA THR A 108 -20.08 -1.81 8.04
C THR A 108 -20.97 -2.92 8.58
N TYR A 109 -20.43 -3.94 9.20
CA TYR A 109 -21.16 -5.09 9.75
C TYR A 109 -21.98 -5.87 8.71
N VAL A 110 -21.30 -6.75 8.01
CA VAL A 110 -21.96 -7.72 7.14
C VAL A 110 -22.15 -9.01 7.93
N ASP A 111 -23.37 -9.22 8.45
CA ASP A 111 -23.73 -10.40 9.26
C ASP A 111 -23.73 -11.71 8.48
N SER A 112 -23.55 -11.63 7.16
CA SER A 112 -23.76 -12.76 6.24
C SER A 112 -22.59 -12.88 5.27
N LEU A 113 -21.37 -12.91 5.77
CA LEU A 113 -20.20 -13.22 4.95
C LEU A 113 -19.62 -14.58 5.38
N TYR A 114 -19.66 -15.56 4.47
CA TYR A 114 -19.31 -16.93 4.77
C TYR A 114 -18.38 -17.53 3.72
N TYR A 115 -17.49 -18.38 4.21
CA TYR A 115 -16.86 -19.41 3.39
C TYR A 115 -17.27 -20.78 3.93
N MET A 116 -18.06 -21.54 3.16
CA MET A 116 -18.69 -22.78 3.65
C MET A 116 -19.47 -22.54 4.98
N ASN A 117 -18.95 -23.11 6.07
CA ASN A 117 -19.55 -22.99 7.41
C ASN A 117 -18.80 -22.00 8.31
N THR A 118 -17.81 -21.28 7.79
CA THR A 118 -17.03 -20.30 8.54
C THR A 118 -17.52 -18.90 8.25
N ALA A 119 -18.02 -18.22 9.26
CA ALA A 119 -18.48 -16.83 9.16
C ALA A 119 -17.29 -15.87 9.42
N LEU A 120 -17.24 -14.77 8.68
CA LEU A 120 -16.42 -13.62 9.01
C LEU A 120 -17.21 -12.71 9.96
N ASN A 121 -16.82 -12.67 11.21
CA ASN A 121 -17.44 -11.80 12.20
C ASN A 121 -16.79 -10.40 12.17
N GLY A 122 -17.60 -9.35 12.09
CA GLY A 122 -17.14 -7.97 12.15
C GLY A 122 -16.46 -7.46 10.88
N GLY A 123 -16.65 -8.14 9.74
CA GLY A 123 -16.13 -7.70 8.45
C GLY A 123 -16.90 -6.54 7.86
N SER A 124 -16.28 -5.76 7.00
CA SER A 124 -16.91 -4.77 6.15
C SER A 124 -16.74 -5.14 4.68
N VAL A 125 -17.73 -4.76 3.87
CA VAL A 125 -17.70 -4.93 2.41
C VAL A 125 -17.66 -3.55 1.77
N LEU A 126 -16.70 -3.36 0.87
CA LEU A 126 -16.57 -2.14 0.10
C LEU A 126 -16.88 -2.41 -1.37
N GLY A 127 -17.80 -1.63 -1.94
CA GLY A 127 -17.92 -1.47 -3.38
C GLY A 127 -17.00 -0.34 -3.79
N ILE A 128 -16.04 -0.61 -4.66
CA ILE A 128 -14.96 0.30 -5.01
C ILE A 128 -14.90 0.55 -6.51
N ASP A 129 -14.32 1.68 -6.90
CA ASP A 129 -13.94 1.97 -8.28
C ASP A 129 -12.50 1.51 -8.60
N GLU A 130 -12.07 1.75 -9.84
CA GLU A 130 -10.76 1.30 -10.33
C GLU A 130 -9.57 1.98 -9.64
N ASP A 131 -9.75 3.17 -9.07
CA ASP A 131 -8.69 3.97 -8.45
C ASP A 131 -8.51 3.71 -6.96
N TYR A 132 -9.45 2.98 -6.34
CA TYR A 132 -9.50 2.80 -4.89
C TYR A 132 -8.23 2.20 -4.30
N PHE A 133 -7.67 1.15 -4.91
CA PHE A 133 -6.47 0.52 -4.37
C PHE A 133 -5.28 1.48 -4.30
N ASN A 134 -5.09 2.29 -5.34
CA ASN A 134 -4.05 3.31 -5.35
C ASN A 134 -4.31 4.40 -4.34
N THR A 135 -5.54 4.94 -4.32
CA THR A 135 -5.92 6.07 -3.47
C THR A 135 -5.92 5.68 -1.99
N ALA A 136 -6.44 4.50 -1.66
CA ALA A 136 -6.49 4.00 -0.29
C ALA A 136 -5.23 3.27 0.17
N GLY A 137 -4.20 3.20 -0.69
CA GLY A 137 -2.91 2.62 -0.34
C GLY A 137 -2.93 1.11 -0.18
N TYR A 138 -3.74 0.41 -0.96
CA TYR A 138 -3.72 -1.06 -0.99
C TYR A 138 -2.86 -1.58 -2.14
N ARG A 139 -2.22 -2.70 -1.91
CA ARG A 139 -1.50 -3.47 -2.94
C ARG A 139 -1.94 -4.93 -2.93
N ILE A 140 -1.89 -5.57 -4.08
CA ILE A 140 -2.20 -6.99 -4.19
C ILE A 140 -0.99 -7.80 -3.70
N LYS A 141 -1.24 -8.65 -2.70
CA LYS A 141 -0.24 -9.55 -2.11
C LYS A 141 -0.18 -10.87 -2.90
N SER A 142 -1.34 -11.41 -3.27
CA SER A 142 -1.44 -12.64 -4.08
C SER A 142 -2.65 -12.59 -4.99
N GLY A 143 -2.65 -13.36 -6.07
CA GLY A 143 -3.69 -13.32 -7.09
C GLY A 143 -3.62 -12.07 -7.96
N LYS A 144 -4.77 -11.48 -8.29
CA LYS A 144 -4.89 -10.27 -9.10
C LYS A 144 -5.87 -9.26 -8.48
N GLY A 145 -5.67 -7.98 -8.77
CA GLY A 145 -6.65 -6.92 -8.50
C GLY A 145 -7.78 -6.90 -9.51
N PHE A 146 -8.72 -5.97 -9.32
CA PHE A 146 -9.76 -5.70 -10.30
C PHE A 146 -9.14 -5.04 -11.53
N GLY A 147 -9.51 -5.53 -12.71
CA GLY A 147 -9.17 -4.92 -13.98
C GLY A 147 -10.42 -4.31 -14.62
N LYS A 148 -10.26 -3.67 -15.79
CA LYS A 148 -11.38 -3.06 -16.52
C LYS A 148 -12.56 -4.02 -16.76
N ARG A 149 -12.27 -5.30 -16.93
CA ARG A 149 -13.28 -6.34 -17.15
C ARG A 149 -14.21 -6.49 -15.95
N GLU A 150 -13.68 -6.44 -14.75
CA GLU A 150 -14.43 -6.60 -13.51
C GLU A 150 -15.36 -5.40 -13.27
N PHE A 151 -15.01 -4.21 -13.76
CA PHE A 151 -15.82 -2.99 -13.65
C PHE A 151 -16.86 -2.82 -14.79
N THR A 152 -16.65 -3.44 -15.95
CA THR A 152 -17.53 -3.25 -17.13
C THR A 152 -18.60 -4.32 -17.27
N GLY A 153 -18.55 -5.38 -16.46
CA GLY A 153 -19.48 -6.51 -16.53
C GLY A 153 -20.12 -6.82 -15.18
N ASN A 154 -21.09 -7.72 -15.21
CA ASN A 154 -21.76 -8.19 -14.00
C ASN A 154 -20.94 -9.34 -13.35
N HIS A 155 -19.66 -9.10 -13.10
CA HIS A 155 -18.74 -10.07 -12.55
C HIS A 155 -18.79 -10.06 -11.02
N LYS A 156 -19.19 -11.18 -10.43
CA LYS A 156 -19.18 -11.37 -8.98
C LYS A 156 -17.80 -11.83 -8.53
N THR A 157 -16.87 -10.88 -8.43
CA THR A 157 -15.50 -11.11 -7.98
C THR A 157 -15.19 -10.28 -6.74
N ALA A 158 -14.35 -10.82 -5.89
CA ALA A 158 -13.92 -10.17 -4.66
C ALA A 158 -12.38 -10.18 -4.51
N VAL A 159 -11.86 -9.15 -3.90
CA VAL A 159 -10.52 -9.11 -3.34
C VAL A 159 -10.70 -8.98 -1.83
N ILE A 160 -10.05 -9.84 -1.08
CA ILE A 160 -10.12 -9.85 0.39
C ILE A 160 -8.81 -9.34 0.99
N ASP A 161 -8.86 -8.83 2.20
CA ASP A 161 -7.65 -8.48 2.92
C ASP A 161 -6.99 -9.70 3.58
N THR A 162 -5.80 -9.51 4.12
CA THR A 162 -5.06 -10.60 4.78
C THR A 162 -5.74 -11.10 6.05
N THR A 163 -6.48 -10.24 6.74
CA THR A 163 -7.21 -10.60 7.96
C THR A 163 -8.39 -11.50 7.64
N ALA A 164 -9.21 -11.11 6.66
CA ALA A 164 -10.31 -11.93 6.16
C ALA A 164 -9.81 -13.26 5.57
N ALA A 165 -8.70 -13.23 4.83
CA ALA A 165 -8.09 -14.45 4.30
C ALA A 165 -7.70 -15.42 5.42
N THR A 166 -7.05 -14.94 6.47
CA THR A 166 -6.66 -15.77 7.60
C THR A 166 -7.88 -16.28 8.39
N SER A 167 -8.88 -15.42 8.62
CA SER A 167 -10.07 -15.76 9.42
C SER A 167 -10.95 -16.79 8.71
N LEU A 168 -11.13 -16.69 7.39
CA LEU A 168 -12.01 -17.57 6.64
C LEU A 168 -11.32 -18.86 6.18
N PHE A 169 -10.04 -18.80 5.85
CA PHE A 169 -9.33 -19.89 5.16
C PHE A 169 -8.18 -20.46 5.97
N GLY A 170 -7.72 -19.79 7.06
CA GLY A 170 -6.54 -20.21 7.79
C GLY A 170 -5.29 -20.22 6.90
N SER A 171 -4.73 -21.41 6.67
CA SER A 171 -3.57 -21.63 5.79
C SER A 171 -3.92 -22.05 4.37
N VAL A 172 -5.21 -22.16 4.04
CA VAL A 172 -5.65 -22.58 2.69
C VAL A 172 -5.62 -21.37 1.75
N ASP A 173 -5.15 -21.58 0.51
CA ASP A 173 -5.16 -20.53 -0.51
C ASP A 173 -6.61 -20.12 -0.85
N PRO A 174 -6.97 -18.83 -0.65
CA PRO A 174 -8.30 -18.33 -0.93
C PRO A 174 -8.56 -18.07 -2.43
N ILE A 175 -7.53 -18.00 -3.27
CA ILE A 175 -7.68 -17.64 -4.69
C ILE A 175 -8.55 -18.69 -5.42
N GLY A 176 -9.54 -18.22 -6.16
CA GLY A 176 -10.51 -19.06 -6.89
C GLY A 176 -11.58 -19.68 -6.01
N LYS A 177 -11.57 -19.49 -4.70
CA LYS A 177 -12.65 -19.93 -3.81
C LYS A 177 -13.84 -19.00 -3.90
N ILE A 178 -15.02 -19.52 -3.57
CA ILE A 178 -16.26 -18.77 -3.59
C ILE A 178 -16.64 -18.47 -2.14
N ILE A 179 -16.87 -17.19 -1.87
CA ILE A 179 -17.48 -16.72 -0.61
C ILE A 179 -18.90 -16.27 -0.88
N ASP A 180 -19.75 -16.42 0.12
CA ASP A 180 -21.09 -15.87 0.13
C ASP A 180 -21.11 -14.52 0.83
N ILE A 181 -21.65 -13.51 0.19
CA ILE A 181 -21.83 -12.17 0.76
C ILE A 181 -23.32 -11.84 0.67
N SER A 182 -24.03 -11.95 1.78
CA SER A 182 -25.46 -11.67 1.87
C SER A 182 -26.31 -12.51 0.89
N GLY A 183 -25.99 -13.80 0.72
CA GLY A 183 -26.70 -14.72 -0.18
C GLY A 183 -26.21 -14.67 -1.63
N GLU A 184 -25.17 -13.90 -1.93
CA GLU A 184 -24.62 -13.74 -3.27
C GLU A 184 -23.21 -14.32 -3.35
N PRO A 185 -22.93 -15.23 -4.32
CA PRO A 185 -21.63 -15.85 -4.45
C PRO A 185 -20.63 -14.93 -5.15
N PHE A 186 -19.43 -14.76 -4.57
CA PHE A 186 -18.31 -14.02 -5.14
C PHE A 186 -17.08 -14.90 -5.23
N ILE A 187 -16.38 -14.85 -6.37
CA ILE A 187 -15.11 -15.56 -6.57
C ILE A 187 -13.97 -14.67 -6.09
N ILE A 188 -13.14 -15.18 -5.19
CA ILE A 188 -11.94 -14.49 -4.74
C ILE A 188 -10.90 -14.51 -5.85
N ILE A 189 -10.48 -13.33 -6.32
CA ILE A 189 -9.47 -13.19 -7.37
C ILE A 189 -8.12 -12.69 -6.84
N GLY A 190 -8.10 -12.12 -5.64
CA GLY A 190 -6.88 -11.61 -5.04
C GLY A 190 -6.98 -11.42 -3.54
N VAL A 191 -5.80 -11.30 -2.93
CA VAL A 191 -5.62 -10.90 -1.54
C VAL A 191 -4.88 -9.59 -1.53
N ALA A 192 -5.44 -8.57 -0.89
CA ALA A 192 -4.85 -7.26 -0.74
C ALA A 192 -4.23 -7.08 0.65
N VAL A 193 -3.24 -6.21 0.72
CA VAL A 193 -2.65 -5.74 1.97
C VAL A 193 -2.53 -4.23 1.89
N GLN A 194 -2.78 -3.56 2.97
CA GLN A 194 -2.56 -2.12 3.02
C GLN A 194 -1.06 -1.83 2.86
N SER A 195 -0.73 -1.00 1.87
CA SER A 195 0.65 -0.55 1.66
C SER A 195 0.97 0.44 2.74
N SER A 196 1.22 0.01 3.90
CA SER A 196 1.70 0.91 4.88
C SER A 196 2.15 0.25 6.08
N LYS A 197 2.66 1.02 6.84
CA LYS A 197 3.16 0.85 8.19
C LYS A 197 4.52 0.21 8.08
N PHE A 198 5.45 0.95 8.61
CA PHE A 198 6.64 0.35 9.15
C PHE A 198 6.18 -0.92 9.84
N GLU A 199 6.37 -2.08 9.23
CA GLU A 199 6.22 -3.31 9.94
C GLU A 199 7.15 -3.18 11.13
N PRO A 200 6.65 -3.20 12.36
CA PRO A 200 7.51 -3.05 13.52
C PRO A 200 8.55 -4.15 13.44
N VAL A 201 9.80 -3.78 13.63
CA VAL A 201 10.89 -4.77 13.71
C VAL A 201 10.69 -5.50 15.03
N ILE A 202 10.01 -6.63 14.99
CA ILE A 202 9.80 -7.49 16.14
C ILE A 202 11.08 -8.26 16.38
N ASN A 203 11.90 -7.80 17.33
CA ASN A 203 13.16 -8.44 17.67
C ASN A 203 13.03 -9.46 18.80
N ASN A 204 11.97 -9.37 19.58
CA ASN A 204 11.76 -10.20 20.77
C ASN A 204 10.27 -10.42 21.05
N TYR A 205 9.96 -11.26 22.05
CA TYR A 205 8.59 -11.60 22.42
C TYR A 205 7.81 -10.44 23.04
N GLU A 206 8.49 -9.50 23.68
CA GLU A 206 7.87 -8.29 24.25
C GLU A 206 7.38 -7.35 23.15
N ASP A 207 8.20 -7.13 22.11
CA ASP A 207 7.80 -6.35 20.93
C ASP A 207 6.58 -6.99 20.24
N TYR A 208 6.55 -8.32 20.16
CA TYR A 208 5.41 -9.06 19.61
C TYR A 208 4.13 -8.87 20.41
N GLN A 209 4.22 -8.89 21.73
CA GLN A 209 3.05 -8.65 22.58
C GLN A 209 2.54 -7.22 22.49
N LEU A 210 3.43 -6.23 22.49
CA LEU A 210 3.06 -4.82 22.35
C LEU A 210 2.35 -4.57 21.00
N TYR A 211 2.88 -5.12 19.92
CA TYR A 211 2.26 -5.00 18.60
C TYR A 211 0.85 -5.58 18.53
N ASN A 212 0.63 -6.74 19.13
CA ASN A 212 -0.69 -7.37 19.15
C ASN A 212 -1.70 -6.66 20.08
N GLN A 213 -1.25 -5.93 21.10
CA GLN A 213 -2.12 -5.12 21.94
C GLN A 213 -2.59 -3.83 21.22
N GLU A 214 -1.78 -3.25 20.34
CA GLU A 214 -2.17 -2.06 19.56
C GLU A 214 -3.07 -2.38 18.36
N THR A 215 -3.12 -3.64 17.92
CA THR A 215 -3.90 -4.08 16.75
C THR A 215 -5.20 -4.81 17.12
N SER A 216 -5.52 -4.94 18.40
CA SER A 216 -6.78 -5.49 18.94
C SER A 216 -7.72 -4.40 19.37
#